data_9c44929a6665996f2b0caeba5213743d
#
_entry.id   9c44929a6665996f2b0caeba5213743d
#
_cell.length_a   1.000
_cell.length_b   1.000
_cell.length_c   1.000
_cell.angle_alpha   90.00
_cell.angle_beta   90.00
_cell.angle_gamma   90.00
#
_symmetry.space_group_name_H-M   'P 1'
#
loop_
_entity.id
_entity.type
_entity.pdbx_description
1 polymer ?
#
loop_
_entity_poly.entity_id
_entity_poly.type
_entity_poly.pdbx_seq_one_letter_code
_entity_poly.pdbx_strand_id
1 'polypeptide(L)'
;MPESLPDHLAVMSETVADWTPDQLRCGDLDGESSPCEIGAHKASVEFVVWGDSHAQATFEALEQAAHHSDTKGLFLSRGACPPLPGFQPEGGGFVLGCPAFNEYAMQTINRLQPRSVILIARWVAYRYPHSQKTSAATAEDAMLALVHTLQESGIRVAIMDEVPYSAYCIPSTFGTGI
;
A
#
# COMPACT_ATOMS: atom_id res chain seq x y z
N MET A 1 -10.26 -17.03 -39.23
CA MET A 1 -11.06 -16.33 -38.24
C MET A 1 -10.27 -16.40 -36.93
N PRO A 2 -10.00 -15.31 -36.25
CA PRO A 2 -9.36 -15.41 -34.94
C PRO A 2 -10.32 -16.10 -33.98
N GLU A 3 -9.88 -17.17 -33.34
CA GLU A 3 -10.63 -17.84 -32.28
C GLU A 3 -10.91 -16.82 -31.16
N SER A 4 -12.16 -16.71 -30.75
CA SER A 4 -12.54 -15.89 -29.60
C SER A 4 -11.84 -16.42 -28.34
N LEU A 5 -11.22 -15.55 -27.60
CA LEU A 5 -10.69 -15.87 -26.27
C LEU A 5 -11.77 -16.53 -25.41
N PRO A 6 -11.44 -17.61 -24.67
CA PRO A 6 -12.36 -18.18 -23.71
C PRO A 6 -12.92 -17.12 -22.76
N ASP A 7 -14.19 -17.20 -22.39
CA ASP A 7 -14.92 -16.19 -21.60
C ASP A 7 -14.19 -15.78 -20.31
N HIS A 8 -13.51 -16.73 -19.63
CA HIS A 8 -12.74 -16.43 -18.43
C HIS A 8 -11.48 -15.56 -18.69
N LEU A 9 -10.88 -15.66 -19.89
CA LEU A 9 -9.76 -14.80 -20.30
C LEU A 9 -10.24 -13.43 -20.77
N ALA A 10 -11.46 -13.34 -21.32
CA ALA A 10 -12.08 -12.06 -21.64
C ALA A 10 -12.35 -11.26 -20.35
N VAL A 11 -12.89 -11.88 -19.29
CA VAL A 11 -13.10 -11.26 -17.99
C VAL A 11 -11.78 -10.79 -17.37
N MET A 12 -10.71 -11.59 -17.46
CA MET A 12 -9.38 -11.17 -16.96
C MET A 12 -8.82 -9.98 -17.77
N SER A 13 -9.06 -9.95 -19.08
CA SER A 13 -8.64 -8.82 -19.94
C SER A 13 -9.40 -7.54 -19.60
N GLU A 14 -10.69 -7.62 -19.31
CA GLU A 14 -11.50 -6.50 -18.87
C GLU A 14 -11.03 -6.00 -17.50
N THR A 15 -10.73 -6.90 -16.56
CA THR A 15 -10.24 -6.53 -15.22
C THR A 15 -8.86 -5.84 -15.26
N VAL A 16 -8.00 -6.22 -16.21
CA VAL A 16 -6.69 -5.55 -16.41
C VAL A 16 -6.88 -4.18 -17.08
N ALA A 17 -7.88 -4.04 -17.95
CA ALA A 17 -8.20 -2.76 -18.59
C ALA A 17 -8.81 -1.74 -17.62
N ASP A 18 -9.40 -2.21 -16.52
CA ASP A 18 -9.96 -1.38 -15.44
C ASP A 18 -8.88 -0.78 -14.50
N TRP A 19 -7.63 -1.18 -14.65
CA TRP A 19 -6.52 -0.50 -14.00
C TRP A 19 -6.30 0.86 -14.66
N THR A 20 -6.95 1.86 -14.10
CA THR A 20 -6.91 3.21 -14.65
C THR A 20 -5.51 3.82 -14.52
N PRO A 21 -5.08 4.65 -15.48
CA PRO A 21 -3.84 5.42 -15.38
C PRO A 21 -3.74 6.28 -14.11
N ASP A 22 -4.86 6.61 -13.48
CA ASP A 22 -4.91 7.40 -12.26
C ASP A 22 -4.44 6.61 -11.02
N GLN A 23 -4.72 5.32 -10.95
CA GLN A 23 -4.15 4.42 -9.92
C GLN A 23 -2.63 4.30 -10.07
N LEU A 24 -2.13 4.38 -11.30
CA LEU A 24 -0.70 4.38 -11.60
C LEU A 24 -0.02 5.71 -11.29
N ARG A 25 -0.76 6.83 -11.33
CA ARG A 25 -0.22 8.16 -11.00
C ARG A 25 0.05 8.36 -9.52
N CYS A 26 -0.71 7.69 -8.65
CA CYS A 26 -0.54 7.76 -7.20
C CYS A 26 0.42 6.71 -6.64
N GLY A 27 0.93 5.84 -7.49
CA GLY A 27 1.90 4.81 -7.18
C GLY A 27 3.18 5.02 -7.97
N ASP A 28 4.29 4.76 -7.32
CA ASP A 28 5.61 4.87 -7.91
C ASP A 28 5.85 3.76 -8.96
N LEU A 29 5.77 4.11 -10.23
CA LEU A 29 6.26 3.24 -11.30
C LEU A 29 7.71 3.56 -11.70
N ASP A 30 8.19 4.79 -11.44
CA ASP A 30 9.46 5.30 -11.93
C ASP A 30 10.40 5.84 -10.85
N GLY A 31 10.11 5.58 -9.56
CA GLY A 31 10.95 6.04 -8.45
C GLY A 31 10.63 7.44 -7.93
N GLU A 32 9.72 8.18 -8.55
CA GLU A 32 9.23 9.47 -8.07
C GLU A 32 7.80 9.34 -7.55
N SER A 33 7.67 9.03 -6.26
CA SER A 33 6.36 8.96 -5.59
C SER A 33 5.77 10.37 -5.52
N SER A 34 4.80 10.65 -6.37
CA SER A 34 4.00 11.86 -6.24
C SER A 34 2.82 11.58 -5.32
N PRO A 35 2.67 12.34 -4.23
CA PRO A 35 1.49 12.21 -3.39
C PRO A 35 0.24 12.63 -4.17
N CYS A 36 -0.82 11.84 -4.06
CA CYS A 36 -2.10 12.16 -4.66
C CYS A 36 -3.08 12.64 -3.59
N GLU A 37 -3.73 13.75 -3.86
CA GLU A 37 -4.89 14.15 -3.09
C GLU A 37 -6.09 13.30 -3.50
N ILE A 38 -6.85 12.80 -2.52
CA ILE A 38 -8.04 11.97 -2.73
C ILE A 38 -9.23 12.55 -1.96
N GLY A 39 -10.43 12.31 -2.49
CA GLY A 39 -11.68 12.73 -1.87
C GLY A 39 -12.04 14.19 -2.17
N ALA A 40 -12.60 14.89 -1.19
CA ALA A 40 -13.18 16.22 -1.38
C ALA A 40 -12.13 17.31 -1.62
N HIS A 41 -12.48 18.30 -2.44
CA HIS A 41 -11.65 19.48 -2.69
C HIS A 41 -11.71 20.45 -1.50
N LYS A 42 -10.89 20.20 -0.48
CA LYS A 42 -10.77 21.02 0.73
C LYS A 42 -9.38 21.62 0.90
N ALA A 43 -9.27 22.64 1.72
CA ALA A 43 -7.98 23.29 1.99
C ALA A 43 -7.03 22.43 2.82
N SER A 44 -7.55 21.64 3.76
CA SER A 44 -6.75 20.84 4.68
C SER A 44 -6.90 19.34 4.43
N VAL A 45 -5.79 18.62 4.50
CA VAL A 45 -5.77 17.15 4.49
C VAL A 45 -6.19 16.65 5.87
N GLU A 46 -7.22 15.81 5.91
CA GLU A 46 -7.78 15.27 7.15
C GLU A 46 -7.20 13.89 7.50
N PHE A 47 -6.82 13.12 6.49
CA PHE A 47 -6.20 11.81 6.68
C PHE A 47 -5.09 11.55 5.67
N VAL A 48 -4.20 10.65 6.00
CA VAL A 48 -3.16 10.14 5.09
C VAL A 48 -3.29 8.64 4.98
N VAL A 49 -3.29 8.12 3.76
CA VAL A 49 -3.09 6.69 3.48
C VAL A 49 -1.62 6.48 3.18
N TRP A 50 -1.00 5.52 3.85
CA TRP A 50 0.40 5.19 3.66
C TRP A 50 0.58 3.69 3.55
N GLY A 51 1.19 3.23 2.44
CA GLY A 51 1.34 1.80 2.23
C GLY A 51 2.12 1.36 1.00
N ASP A 52 2.02 0.06 0.72
CA ASP A 52 2.64 -0.59 -0.42
C ASP A 52 1.65 -0.80 -1.59
N SER A 53 1.90 -1.79 -2.45
CA SER A 53 0.99 -2.14 -3.56
C SER A 53 -0.42 -2.58 -3.10
N HIS A 54 -0.58 -3.03 -1.84
CA HIS A 54 -1.90 -3.35 -1.29
C HIS A 54 -2.69 -2.06 -1.02
N ALA A 55 -2.03 -0.98 -0.61
CA ALA A 55 -2.67 0.32 -0.57
C ALA A 55 -3.12 0.77 -1.97
N GLN A 56 -2.27 0.59 -2.99
CA GLN A 56 -2.62 0.93 -4.37
C GLN A 56 -3.89 0.19 -4.84
N ALA A 57 -4.03 -1.08 -4.49
CA ALA A 57 -5.21 -1.88 -4.83
C ALA A 57 -6.50 -1.38 -4.15
N THR A 58 -6.40 -0.59 -3.09
CA THR A 58 -7.56 -0.01 -2.37
C THR A 58 -7.85 1.44 -2.76
N PHE A 59 -7.08 2.01 -3.67
CA PHE A 59 -7.13 3.44 -4.03
C PHE A 59 -8.54 3.92 -4.36
N GLU A 60 -9.18 3.29 -5.33
CA GLU A 60 -10.52 3.66 -5.82
C GLU A 60 -11.57 3.63 -4.71
N ALA A 61 -11.55 2.57 -3.89
CA ALA A 61 -12.48 2.43 -2.77
C ALA A 61 -12.28 3.54 -1.72
N LEU A 62 -11.02 3.89 -1.43
CA LEU A 62 -10.71 4.95 -0.47
C LEU A 62 -11.05 6.34 -1.02
N GLU A 63 -10.82 6.58 -2.30
CA GLU A 63 -11.20 7.82 -2.96
C GLU A 63 -12.72 8.03 -2.93
N GLN A 64 -13.49 7.00 -3.32
CA GLN A 64 -14.95 7.06 -3.26
C GLN A 64 -15.46 7.26 -1.84
N ALA A 65 -14.91 6.55 -0.87
CA ALA A 65 -15.28 6.71 0.54
C ALA A 65 -14.98 8.11 1.07
N ALA A 66 -13.84 8.67 0.69
CA ALA A 66 -13.45 10.04 1.04
C ALA A 66 -14.37 11.09 0.42
N HIS A 67 -14.73 10.91 -0.85
CA HIS A 67 -15.73 11.77 -1.52
C HIS A 67 -17.09 11.69 -0.83
N HIS A 68 -17.56 10.47 -0.53
CA HIS A 68 -18.85 10.27 0.13
C HIS A 68 -18.90 10.88 1.53
N SER A 69 -17.78 10.87 2.24
CA SER A 69 -17.66 11.42 3.60
C SER A 69 -17.31 12.90 3.62
N ASP A 70 -17.22 13.54 2.45
CA ASP A 70 -16.75 14.92 2.31
C ASP A 70 -15.44 15.17 3.08
N THR A 71 -14.47 14.27 2.94
CA THR A 71 -13.14 14.38 3.54
C THR A 71 -12.05 14.45 2.47
N LYS A 72 -10.95 15.14 2.79
CA LYS A 72 -9.76 15.20 1.93
C LYS A 72 -8.64 14.35 2.54
N GLY A 73 -8.11 13.45 1.74
CA GLY A 73 -6.96 12.63 2.08
C GLY A 73 -5.74 12.92 1.21
N LEU A 74 -4.59 12.42 1.67
CA LEU A 74 -3.38 12.32 0.90
C LEU A 74 -2.98 10.84 0.80
N PHE A 75 -2.72 10.37 -0.42
CA PHE A 75 -2.36 8.99 -0.69
C PHE A 75 -0.85 8.89 -0.97
N LEU A 76 -0.14 8.15 -0.12
CA LEU A 76 1.30 7.90 -0.20
C LEU A 76 1.51 6.39 -0.33
N SER A 77 1.94 5.93 -1.50
CA SER A 77 2.21 4.51 -1.69
C SER A 77 3.44 4.27 -2.53
N ARG A 78 4.14 3.19 -2.20
CA ARG A 78 5.28 2.69 -2.97
C ARG A 78 5.25 1.18 -3.00
N GLY A 79 5.22 0.59 -4.21
CA GLY A 79 5.20 -0.87 -4.38
C GLY A 79 6.33 -1.55 -3.60
N ALA A 80 6.03 -2.68 -2.95
CA ALA A 80 6.97 -3.46 -2.13
C ALA A 80 7.69 -2.67 -1.01
N CYS A 81 7.13 -1.54 -0.57
CA CYS A 81 7.67 -0.71 0.50
C CYS A 81 6.65 -0.58 1.63
N PRO A 82 6.77 -1.36 2.71
CA PRO A 82 5.86 -1.24 3.83
C PRO A 82 6.03 0.10 4.54
N PRO A 83 4.98 0.66 5.13
CA PRO A 83 5.04 1.89 5.92
C PRO A 83 5.69 1.62 7.29
N LEU A 84 6.96 1.23 7.27
CA LEU A 84 7.74 0.83 8.45
C LEU A 84 9.11 1.53 8.44
N PRO A 85 9.21 2.77 8.95
CA PRO A 85 10.48 3.48 9.04
C PRO A 85 11.53 2.68 9.83
N GLY A 86 12.74 2.61 9.30
CA GLY A 86 13.84 1.87 9.91
C GLY A 86 13.82 0.35 9.73
N PHE A 87 12.74 -0.20 9.19
CA PHE A 87 12.67 -1.62 8.86
C PHE A 87 13.28 -1.87 7.47
N GLN A 88 14.19 -2.81 7.39
CA GLN A 88 14.79 -3.28 6.15
C GLN A 88 14.71 -4.81 6.12
N PRO A 89 13.79 -5.39 5.35
CA PRO A 89 13.74 -6.84 5.22
C PRO A 89 14.95 -7.36 4.45
N GLU A 90 15.47 -8.48 4.92
CA GLU A 90 16.54 -9.21 4.25
C GLU A 90 16.00 -9.91 2.98
N GLY A 91 16.85 -10.02 1.97
CA GLY A 91 16.58 -10.88 0.83
C GLY A 91 16.21 -10.21 -0.49
N GLY A 92 16.46 -8.91 -0.65
CA GLY A 92 16.50 -8.28 -1.99
C GLY A 92 15.15 -8.03 -2.66
N GLY A 93 14.03 -8.22 -1.97
CA GLY A 93 12.69 -7.86 -2.45
C GLY A 93 12.33 -6.39 -2.24
N PHE A 94 13.28 -5.58 -1.80
CA PHE A 94 13.04 -4.16 -1.53
C PHE A 94 13.31 -3.31 -2.75
N VAL A 95 12.36 -2.46 -3.04
CA VAL A 95 12.55 -1.39 -4.01
C VAL A 95 13.61 -0.42 -3.49
N LEU A 96 14.62 -0.16 -4.31
CA LEU A 96 15.59 0.90 -4.05
C LEU A 96 14.82 2.18 -3.69
N GLY A 97 15.22 2.84 -2.59
CA GLY A 97 14.59 4.08 -2.15
C GLY A 97 13.42 3.94 -1.17
N CYS A 98 13.06 2.73 -0.71
CA CYS A 98 12.03 2.58 0.33
C CYS A 98 12.35 3.34 1.62
N PRO A 99 13.58 3.35 2.17
CA PRO A 99 13.89 4.16 3.35
C PRO A 99 13.66 5.66 3.13
N ALA A 100 14.07 6.18 1.99
CA ALA A 100 13.87 7.58 1.64
C ALA A 100 12.38 7.93 1.46
N PHE A 101 11.59 7.02 0.87
CA PHE A 101 10.15 7.17 0.78
C PHE A 101 9.48 7.19 2.16
N ASN A 102 9.85 6.28 3.06
CA ASN A 102 9.32 6.25 4.41
C ASN A 102 9.69 7.51 5.20
N GLU A 103 10.90 8.03 5.02
CA GLU A 103 11.30 9.31 5.60
C GLU A 103 10.46 10.47 5.06
N TYR A 104 10.28 10.54 3.74
CA TYR A 104 9.40 11.52 3.09
C TYR A 104 7.96 11.45 3.60
N ALA A 105 7.41 10.24 3.74
CA ALA A 105 6.06 10.05 4.26
C ALA A 105 5.93 10.56 5.70
N MET A 106 6.88 10.23 6.58
CA MET A 106 6.92 10.73 7.94
C MET A 106 7.04 12.26 8.01
N GLN A 107 7.92 12.86 7.21
CA GLN A 107 8.06 14.32 7.13
C GLN A 107 6.77 14.99 6.65
N THR A 108 6.09 14.38 5.68
CA THR A 108 4.82 14.86 5.14
C THR A 108 3.72 14.78 6.21
N ILE A 109 3.59 13.67 6.92
CA ILE A 109 2.62 13.49 8.01
C ILE A 109 2.89 14.50 9.13
N ASN A 110 4.15 14.67 9.53
CA ASN A 110 4.53 15.63 10.56
C ASN A 110 4.23 17.07 10.17
N ARG A 111 4.37 17.43 8.90
CA ARG A 111 4.05 18.77 8.40
C ARG A 111 2.55 19.01 8.32
N LEU A 112 1.78 18.01 7.87
CA LEU A 112 0.34 18.14 7.64
C LEU A 112 -0.47 17.99 8.92
N GLN A 113 0.04 17.26 9.93
CA GLN A 113 -0.67 16.95 11.18
C GLN A 113 -2.11 16.46 10.92
N PRO A 114 -2.31 15.40 10.12
CA PRO A 114 -3.64 14.93 9.79
C PRO A 114 -4.34 14.37 11.04
N ARG A 115 -5.66 14.29 11.02
CA ARG A 115 -6.44 13.68 12.11
C ARG A 115 -6.19 12.19 12.25
N SER A 116 -5.85 11.52 11.13
CA SER A 116 -5.61 10.09 11.10
C SER A 116 -4.65 9.67 10.00
N VAL A 117 -3.96 8.55 10.24
CA VAL A 117 -3.15 7.82 9.27
C VAL A 117 -3.70 6.41 9.12
N ILE A 118 -3.87 5.97 7.89
CA ILE A 118 -4.30 4.62 7.53
C ILE A 118 -3.10 3.89 6.95
N LEU A 119 -2.65 2.85 7.63
CA LEU A 119 -1.52 2.02 7.21
C LEU A 119 -2.04 0.78 6.49
N ILE A 120 -1.59 0.57 5.26
CA ILE A 120 -2.04 -0.55 4.42
C ILE A 120 -0.82 -1.19 3.76
N ALA A 121 -0.59 -2.48 4.03
CA ALA A 121 0.50 -3.21 3.39
C ALA A 121 0.21 -4.71 3.37
N ARG A 122 1.01 -5.44 2.60
CA ARG A 122 1.03 -6.90 2.65
C ARG A 122 1.76 -7.37 3.90
N TRP A 123 1.12 -7.23 5.06
CA TRP A 123 1.75 -7.45 6.38
C TRP A 123 2.39 -8.83 6.53
N VAL A 124 1.75 -9.89 5.99
CA VAL A 124 2.29 -11.26 6.04
C VAL A 124 3.64 -11.37 5.32
N ALA A 125 3.88 -10.60 4.27
CA ALA A 125 5.14 -10.64 3.54
C ALA A 125 6.32 -10.08 4.34
N TYR A 126 6.04 -9.24 5.33
CA TYR A 126 7.05 -8.57 6.15
C TYR A 126 7.22 -9.20 7.54
N ARG A 127 6.25 -10.00 7.98
CA ARG A 127 6.25 -10.67 9.29
C ARG A 127 7.22 -11.85 9.37
N TYR A 128 7.49 -12.54 8.25
CA TYR A 128 8.31 -13.73 8.22
C TYR A 128 9.57 -13.49 7.37
N PRO A 129 10.67 -13.00 7.96
CA PRO A 129 11.94 -12.94 7.24
C PRO A 129 12.39 -14.36 6.91
N HIS A 130 12.80 -14.59 5.67
CA HIS A 130 13.32 -15.89 5.22
C HIS A 130 14.70 -16.23 5.84
N SER A 131 15.28 -15.33 6.62
CA SER A 131 16.52 -15.59 7.36
C SER A 131 16.47 -15.01 8.77
N GLN A 132 16.84 -15.81 9.76
CA GLN A 132 16.82 -15.47 11.20
C GLN A 132 18.08 -14.71 11.66
N LYS A 133 18.71 -13.90 10.84
CA LYS A 133 19.97 -13.26 11.22
C LYS A 133 20.00 -11.78 10.91
N THR A 134 19.42 -10.95 11.78
CA THR A 134 19.94 -9.59 11.97
C THR A 134 19.44 -8.95 13.25
N SER A 135 20.26 -8.05 13.80
CA SER A 135 19.97 -7.14 14.91
C SER A 135 19.07 -5.94 14.49
N ALA A 136 18.45 -6.02 13.33
CA ALA A 136 17.47 -5.03 12.89
C ALA A 136 16.13 -5.27 13.59
N ALA A 137 15.43 -4.21 13.93
CA ALA A 137 14.08 -4.27 14.48
C ALA A 137 13.20 -5.17 13.61
N THR A 138 12.39 -6.01 14.24
CA THR A 138 11.40 -6.80 13.52
C THR A 138 10.36 -5.88 12.89
N ALA A 139 9.60 -6.38 11.91
CA ALA A 139 8.49 -5.60 11.35
C ALA A 139 7.47 -5.20 12.43
N GLU A 140 7.30 -6.06 13.44
CA GLU A 140 6.43 -5.79 14.59
C GLU A 140 6.96 -4.66 15.46
N ASP A 141 8.26 -4.66 15.78
CA ASP A 141 8.89 -3.58 16.55
C ASP A 141 8.79 -2.24 15.81
N ALA A 142 9.06 -2.23 14.50
CA ALA A 142 8.95 -1.04 13.67
C ALA A 142 7.51 -0.52 13.59
N MET A 143 6.52 -1.41 13.50
CA MET A 143 5.10 -1.07 13.53
C MET A 143 4.71 -0.45 14.86
N LEU A 144 5.09 -1.07 15.97
CA LEU A 144 4.79 -0.55 17.31
C LEU A 144 5.41 0.83 17.53
N ALA A 145 6.68 1.01 17.13
CA ALA A 145 7.36 2.29 17.22
C ALA A 145 6.67 3.39 16.39
N LEU A 146 6.25 3.05 15.16
CA LEU A 146 5.52 3.96 14.29
C LEU A 146 4.18 4.38 14.89
N VAL A 147 3.38 3.39 15.32
CA VAL A 147 2.05 3.65 15.93
C VAL A 147 2.19 4.55 17.16
N HIS A 148 3.15 4.24 18.04
CA HIS A 148 3.43 5.04 19.22
C HIS A 148 3.80 6.50 18.86
N THR A 149 4.73 6.67 17.92
CA THR A 149 5.17 8.01 17.45
C THR A 149 4.01 8.84 16.91
N LEU A 150 3.13 8.22 16.10
CA LEU A 150 1.98 8.93 15.54
C LEU A 150 0.96 9.28 16.62
N GLN A 151 0.69 8.36 17.56
CA GLN A 151 -0.24 8.61 18.67
C GLN A 151 0.26 9.67 19.65
N GLU A 152 1.57 9.73 19.94
CA GLU A 152 2.16 10.80 20.74
C GLU A 152 2.01 12.17 20.07
N SER A 153 1.94 12.21 18.74
CA SER A 153 1.65 13.42 17.97
C SER A 153 0.14 13.74 17.90
N GLY A 154 -0.72 12.99 18.59
CA GLY A 154 -2.17 13.17 18.60
C GLY A 154 -2.88 12.62 17.35
N ILE A 155 -2.17 11.87 16.50
CA ILE A 155 -2.70 11.31 15.25
C ILE A 155 -3.32 9.95 15.53
N ARG A 156 -4.55 9.72 15.07
CA ARG A 156 -5.18 8.40 15.13
C ARG A 156 -4.60 7.49 14.06
N VAL A 157 -4.32 6.24 14.42
CA VAL A 157 -3.80 5.25 13.49
C VAL A 157 -4.85 4.18 13.25
N ALA A 158 -5.12 3.89 12.00
CA ALA A 158 -5.88 2.73 11.55
C ALA A 158 -4.95 1.81 10.76
N ILE A 159 -5.02 0.53 11.01
CA ILE A 159 -4.27 -0.49 10.25
C ILE A 159 -5.31 -1.31 9.50
N MET A 160 -5.20 -1.34 8.18
CA MET A 160 -6.00 -2.23 7.37
C MET A 160 -5.29 -3.58 7.31
N ASP A 161 -5.95 -4.59 7.87
CA ASP A 161 -5.46 -5.96 7.78
C ASP A 161 -5.68 -6.52 6.38
N GLU A 162 -4.81 -7.43 5.97
CA GLU A 162 -4.95 -8.06 4.67
C GLU A 162 -6.00 -9.17 4.70
N VAL A 163 -6.49 -9.53 3.52
CA VAL A 163 -7.35 -10.70 3.36
C VAL A 163 -6.63 -11.92 3.94
N PRO A 164 -7.30 -12.75 4.78
CA PRO A 164 -6.68 -13.92 5.37
C PRO A 164 -5.96 -14.76 4.32
N TYR A 165 -4.68 -15.02 4.55
CA TYR A 165 -3.90 -15.89 3.68
C TYR A 165 -4.46 -17.30 3.75
N SER A 166 -5.07 -17.78 2.66
CA SER A 166 -5.42 -19.19 2.56
C SER A 166 -4.14 -19.99 2.36
N ALA A 167 -3.80 -20.81 3.35
CA ALA A 167 -2.73 -21.80 3.21
C ALA A 167 -3.04 -22.88 2.16
N TYR A 168 -4.26 -22.91 1.67
CA TYR A 168 -4.64 -23.74 0.54
C TYR A 168 -4.24 -23.00 -0.73
N CYS A 169 -3.16 -23.44 -1.36
CA CYS A 169 -2.95 -23.16 -2.76
C CYS A 169 -4.24 -23.52 -3.48
N ILE A 170 -4.90 -22.53 -4.08
CA ILE A 170 -5.87 -22.84 -5.13
C ILE A 170 -5.05 -23.65 -6.13
N PRO A 171 -5.37 -24.92 -6.38
CA PRO A 171 -4.63 -25.70 -7.37
C PRO A 171 -4.63 -24.84 -8.64
N SER A 172 -3.48 -24.53 -9.15
CA SER A 172 -3.36 -23.88 -10.45
C SER A 172 -3.87 -24.90 -11.48
N THR A 173 -5.17 -24.92 -11.69
CA THR A 173 -5.82 -25.66 -12.76
C THR A 173 -5.56 -25.01 -14.13
N PHE A 174 -4.60 -24.11 -14.20
CA PHE A 174 -4.02 -23.72 -15.46
C PHE A 174 -3.08 -24.84 -15.90
N GLY A 175 -3.72 -25.88 -16.43
CA GLY A 175 -3.05 -26.97 -17.07
C GLY A 175 -2.11 -26.41 -18.14
N THR A 176 -0.85 -26.80 -18.04
CA THR A 176 0.04 -26.85 -19.18
C THR A 176 -0.58 -27.77 -20.21
N GLY A 177 -1.51 -27.23 -20.98
CA GLY A 177 -1.98 -27.83 -22.23
C GLY A 177 -0.94 -27.52 -23.28
N ILE A 178 -0.25 -28.56 -23.68
CA ILE A 178 0.66 -28.63 -24.84
C ILE A 178 -0.06 -28.16 -26.10
#